data_696b1c49f34cac011c8235f1becb2d34
#
_entry.id   696b1c49f34cac011c8235f1becb2d34
#
_cell.length_a   1.000
_cell.length_b   1.000
_cell.length_c   1.000
_cell.angle_alpha   90.00
_cell.angle_beta   90.00
_cell.angle_gamma   90.00
#
_symmetry.space_group_name_H-M   'P 1'
#
loop_
_entity.id
_entity.type
_entity.pdbx_description
1 polymer ?
#
loop_
_entity_poly.entity_id
_entity_poly.type
_entity_poly.pdbx_seq_one_letter_code
_entity_poly.pdbx_strand_id
1 'polypeptide(L)'
;MFWGVRGFPEFVRDLLRFRRSYQGKLILNPYLGDRYKEGGSTKNEYFWQDLLVAQRIFRAQPSRHVDVGSRVDGFVAHVASFRDIEVFDIRPVTSDIPGVVFKQADLMSFDSVATLCGNGEGYCDSLSCLHAIEHFGLGRYGDPLDPFGYRRGIKNLSKLLQPGGRLYLSTPIGCERVEFNANWVFDPNTIVSTANAAGLRLDELTILDQKGGHETIMCPSTENLNALAKNNYRLGIFHFHKGRG
;
A
#
# COMPACT_ATOMS: atom_id res chain seq x y z
N MET A 1 -8.88 25.16 13.96
CA MET A 1 -8.91 26.62 14.15
C MET A 1 -8.49 27.10 15.55
N PHE A 2 -8.73 26.36 16.61
CA PHE A 2 -8.42 26.75 18.02
C PHE A 2 -6.93 26.78 18.40
N TRP A 3 -6.07 25.97 17.77
CA TRP A 3 -4.65 25.86 18.16
C TRP A 3 -3.82 27.10 17.78
N GLY A 4 -4.19 27.80 16.70
CA GLY A 4 -3.47 29.02 16.28
C GLY A 4 -3.58 30.18 17.28
N VAL A 5 -4.73 30.33 17.93
CA VAL A 5 -4.95 31.38 18.94
C VAL A 5 -4.11 31.09 20.19
N ARG A 6 -4.02 29.82 20.61
CA ARG A 6 -3.28 29.41 21.82
C ARG A 6 -1.76 29.61 21.69
N GLY A 7 -1.20 29.42 20.49
CA GLY A 7 0.25 29.55 20.26
C GLY A 7 0.73 31.00 20.05
N PHE A 8 -0.18 31.96 19.88
CA PHE A 8 0.18 33.34 19.58
C PHE A 8 0.93 34.05 20.73
N PRO A 9 0.51 33.97 22.01
CA PRO A 9 1.24 34.60 23.10
C PRO A 9 2.66 34.08 23.25
N GLU A 10 2.84 32.76 23.10
CA GLU A 10 4.16 32.12 23.14
C GLU A 10 5.04 32.58 21.98
N PHE A 11 4.46 32.66 20.77
CA PHE A 11 5.17 33.16 19.59
C PHE A 11 5.70 34.58 19.80
N VAL A 12 4.85 35.48 20.30
CA VAL A 12 5.25 36.89 20.58
C VAL A 12 6.33 36.94 21.63
N ARG A 13 6.18 36.22 22.75
CA ARG A 13 7.18 36.14 23.81
C ARG A 13 8.54 35.64 23.27
N ASP A 14 8.52 34.56 22.49
CA ASP A 14 9.72 33.94 21.96
C ASP A 14 10.37 34.82 20.89
N LEU A 15 9.59 35.52 20.06
CA LEU A 15 10.06 36.52 19.11
C LEU A 15 10.81 37.68 19.83
N LEU A 16 10.23 38.22 20.87
CA LEU A 16 10.84 39.32 21.64
C LEU A 16 12.15 38.89 22.31
N ARG A 17 12.21 37.67 22.84
CA ARG A 17 13.42 37.08 23.39
C ARG A 17 14.50 36.88 22.33
N PHE A 18 14.15 36.28 21.19
CA PHE A 18 15.04 36.01 20.07
C PHE A 18 15.65 37.31 19.51
N ARG A 19 14.80 38.35 19.35
CA ARG A 19 15.22 39.66 18.82
C ARG A 19 16.26 40.36 19.68
N ARG A 20 16.35 40.07 20.98
CA ARG A 20 17.39 40.68 21.87
C ARG A 20 18.78 40.24 21.51
N SER A 21 18.95 39.04 21.01
CA SER A 21 20.25 38.46 20.69
C SER A 21 20.54 38.44 19.18
N TYR A 22 19.52 38.59 18.32
CA TYR A 22 19.66 38.53 16.87
C TYR A 22 19.36 39.88 16.22
N GLN A 23 20.36 40.48 15.60
CA GLN A 23 20.27 41.80 14.95
C GLN A 23 20.13 41.73 13.42
N GLY A 24 20.15 40.53 12.83
CA GLY A 24 20.00 40.31 11.38
C GLY A 24 18.56 40.53 10.86
N LYS A 25 18.40 40.35 9.56
CA LYS A 25 17.07 40.40 8.88
C LYS A 25 16.18 39.30 9.44
N LEU A 26 14.97 39.67 9.88
CA LEU A 26 13.98 38.76 10.45
C LEU A 26 12.69 38.85 9.64
N ILE A 27 12.22 37.71 9.14
CA ILE A 27 10.96 37.58 8.44
C ILE A 27 10.03 36.75 9.33
N LEU A 28 8.82 37.26 9.60
CA LEU A 28 7.87 36.58 10.44
C LEU A 28 7.09 35.54 9.62
N ASN A 29 7.20 34.29 10.02
CA ASN A 29 6.41 33.17 9.47
C ASN A 29 5.89 32.33 10.66
N PRO A 30 4.72 32.68 11.22
CA PRO A 30 4.27 32.09 12.48
C PRO A 30 3.72 30.69 12.29
N TYR A 31 4.33 29.71 12.96
CA TYR A 31 3.84 28.35 13.13
C TYR A 31 3.29 28.16 14.56
N LEU A 32 2.02 28.49 14.76
CA LEU A 32 1.43 28.65 16.10
C LEU A 32 0.93 27.34 16.70
N GLY A 33 0.72 26.32 15.88
CA GLY A 33 0.08 25.07 16.33
C GLY A 33 1.03 23.89 16.57
N ASP A 34 2.25 23.92 16.00
CA ASP A 34 3.13 22.75 15.95
C ASP A 34 3.65 22.30 17.31
N ARG A 35 3.84 23.24 18.23
CA ARG A 35 4.21 22.99 19.64
C ARG A 35 3.26 22.03 20.36
N TYR A 36 2.01 21.93 19.91
CA TYR A 36 0.94 21.15 20.54
C TYR A 36 0.58 19.90 19.76
N LYS A 37 1.30 19.60 18.67
CA LYS A 37 1.10 18.42 17.85
C LYS A 37 2.14 17.35 18.17
N GLU A 38 1.80 16.11 17.85
CA GLU A 38 2.75 15.00 17.85
C GLU A 38 3.83 15.25 16.79
N GLY A 39 5.03 14.70 16.96
CA GLY A 39 6.18 14.87 16.07
C GLY A 39 6.03 14.23 14.67
N GLY A 40 4.85 13.76 14.34
CA GLY A 40 4.46 13.18 13.07
C GLY A 40 3.08 12.55 13.18
N SER A 41 2.50 12.12 12.06
CA SER A 41 1.22 11.39 12.07
C SER A 41 1.46 9.92 11.79
N THR A 42 1.23 9.08 12.80
CA THR A 42 1.23 7.61 12.67
C THR A 42 -0.18 7.03 12.64
N LYS A 43 -1.21 7.89 12.54
CA LYS A 43 -2.63 7.50 12.57
C LYS A 43 -3.18 7.15 11.19
N ASN A 44 -2.33 7.06 10.17
CA ASN A 44 -2.69 6.74 8.80
C ASN A 44 -2.34 5.27 8.52
N GLU A 45 -3.28 4.53 7.97
CA GLU A 45 -3.10 3.13 7.58
C GLU A 45 -1.96 2.92 6.57
N TYR A 46 -1.73 3.90 5.66
CA TYR A 46 -0.60 3.86 4.73
C TYR A 46 0.75 3.81 5.45
N PHE A 47 0.92 4.59 6.53
CA PHE A 47 2.17 4.59 7.30
C PHE A 47 2.50 3.18 7.82
N TRP A 48 1.52 2.51 8.45
CA TRP A 48 1.72 1.18 9.01
C TRP A 48 1.87 0.10 7.94
N GLN A 49 1.02 0.16 6.91
CA GLN A 49 1.10 -0.75 5.77
C GLN A 49 2.49 -0.71 5.13
N ASP A 50 2.94 0.49 4.74
CA ASP A 50 4.19 0.70 4.02
C ASP A 50 5.38 0.24 4.86
N LEU A 51 5.41 0.61 6.16
CA LEU A 51 6.46 0.22 7.08
C LEU A 51 6.49 -1.31 7.31
N LEU A 52 5.34 -1.92 7.62
CA LEU A 52 5.28 -3.35 7.94
C LEU A 52 5.64 -4.22 6.73
N VAL A 53 5.15 -3.88 5.54
CA VAL A 53 5.46 -4.64 4.32
C VAL A 53 6.92 -4.45 3.90
N ALA A 54 7.46 -3.22 3.95
CA ALA A 54 8.87 -2.97 3.66
C ALA A 54 9.80 -3.76 4.61
N GLN A 55 9.48 -3.83 5.91
CA GLN A 55 10.23 -4.65 6.87
C GLN A 55 10.18 -6.14 6.55
N ARG A 56 9.03 -6.66 6.08
CA ARG A 56 8.91 -8.07 5.66
C ARG A 56 9.79 -8.37 4.45
N ILE A 57 9.80 -7.49 3.46
CA ILE A 57 10.66 -7.62 2.27
C ILE A 57 12.13 -7.56 2.66
N PHE A 58 12.51 -6.62 3.55
CA PHE A 58 13.86 -6.52 4.06
C PHE A 58 14.32 -7.82 4.73
N ARG A 59 13.49 -8.43 5.58
CA ARG A 59 13.82 -9.71 6.25
C ARG A 59 13.84 -10.90 5.29
N ALA A 60 12.96 -10.89 4.29
CA ALA A 60 12.84 -12.00 3.34
C ALA A 60 13.96 -12.03 2.30
N GLN A 61 14.64 -10.90 2.04
CA GLN A 61 15.75 -10.76 1.08
C GLN A 61 15.46 -11.45 -0.26
N PRO A 62 14.33 -11.15 -0.96
CA PRO A 62 14.00 -11.80 -2.22
C PRO A 62 15.05 -11.48 -3.29
N SER A 63 15.20 -12.35 -4.28
CA SER A 63 16.09 -12.11 -5.42
C SER A 63 15.59 -10.95 -6.28
N ARG A 64 14.29 -10.91 -6.54
CA ARG A 64 13.62 -9.87 -7.32
C ARG A 64 12.31 -9.48 -6.66
N HIS A 65 12.18 -8.21 -6.31
CA HIS A 65 10.92 -7.66 -5.81
C HIS A 65 10.28 -6.72 -6.83
N VAL A 66 8.98 -6.90 -7.08
CA VAL A 66 8.15 -6.08 -7.96
C VAL A 66 7.01 -5.50 -7.16
N ASP A 67 6.68 -4.25 -7.40
CA ASP A 67 5.47 -3.61 -6.88
C ASP A 67 4.46 -3.33 -7.99
N VAL A 68 3.18 -3.42 -7.68
CA VAL A 68 2.09 -3.13 -8.60
C VAL A 68 1.15 -2.08 -8.02
N GLY A 69 1.21 -0.88 -8.58
CA GLY A 69 0.25 0.19 -8.34
C GLY A 69 0.32 0.85 -6.96
N SER A 70 1.31 0.53 -6.11
CA SER A 70 1.44 1.18 -4.81
C SER A 70 1.95 2.62 -4.95
N ARG A 71 1.80 3.41 -3.90
CA ARG A 71 2.23 4.81 -3.92
C ARG A 71 3.75 4.93 -3.96
N VAL A 72 4.25 5.70 -4.94
CA VAL A 72 5.69 5.94 -5.11
C VAL A 72 6.25 6.78 -3.95
N ASP A 73 5.52 7.79 -3.50
CA ASP A 73 5.88 8.68 -2.38
C ASP A 73 5.68 8.06 -0.99
N GLY A 74 5.30 6.79 -0.93
CA GLY A 74 5.10 6.01 0.29
C GLY A 74 5.91 4.72 0.27
N PHE A 75 5.22 3.60 0.01
CA PHE A 75 5.79 2.25 0.05
C PHE A 75 7.04 2.07 -0.84
N VAL A 76 6.97 2.51 -2.10
CA VAL A 76 8.09 2.34 -3.04
C VAL A 76 9.34 3.03 -2.52
N ALA A 77 9.23 4.25 -2.00
CA ALA A 77 10.36 4.97 -1.42
C ALA A 77 10.96 4.26 -0.19
N HIS A 78 10.13 3.60 0.64
CA HIS A 78 10.64 2.79 1.75
C HIS A 78 11.49 1.62 1.25
N VAL A 79 11.04 0.89 0.24
CA VAL A 79 11.77 -0.26 -0.32
C VAL A 79 13.03 0.19 -1.07
N ALA A 80 12.93 1.25 -1.87
CA ALA A 80 14.05 1.80 -2.63
C ALA A 80 15.21 2.28 -1.72
N SER A 81 14.95 2.55 -0.44
CA SER A 81 15.99 2.94 0.52
C SER A 81 16.96 1.81 0.89
N PHE A 82 16.63 0.54 0.64
CA PHE A 82 17.48 -0.59 1.01
C PHE A 82 17.69 -1.62 -0.11
N ARG A 83 16.99 -1.51 -1.24
CA ARG A 83 17.15 -2.36 -2.42
C ARG A 83 16.53 -1.75 -3.66
N ASP A 84 16.96 -2.18 -4.83
CA ASP A 84 16.27 -1.87 -6.08
C ASP A 84 14.87 -2.51 -6.12
N ILE A 85 13.91 -1.79 -6.69
CA ILE A 85 12.52 -2.22 -6.85
C ILE A 85 12.04 -1.94 -8.27
N GLU A 86 11.35 -2.90 -8.89
CA GLU A 86 10.61 -2.66 -10.12
C GLU A 86 9.17 -2.29 -9.80
N VAL A 87 8.63 -1.29 -10.48
CA VAL A 87 7.27 -0.78 -10.25
C VAL A 87 6.47 -0.86 -11.55
N PHE A 88 5.32 -1.52 -11.49
CA PHE A 88 4.35 -1.58 -12.57
C PHE A 88 3.11 -0.77 -12.21
N ASP A 89 2.75 0.21 -13.03
CA ASP A 89 1.51 0.99 -12.86
C ASP A 89 0.92 1.30 -14.24
N ILE A 90 -0.39 1.40 -14.33
CA ILE A 90 -1.07 1.82 -15.55
C ILE A 90 -0.82 3.31 -15.85
N ARG A 91 -0.56 4.11 -14.82
CA ARG A 91 -0.23 5.53 -14.92
C ARG A 91 1.28 5.71 -15.13
N PRO A 92 1.71 6.68 -15.93
CA PRO A 92 3.13 6.95 -16.10
C PRO A 92 3.75 7.58 -14.85
N VAL A 93 5.00 7.22 -14.57
CA VAL A 93 5.89 7.93 -13.63
C VAL A 93 6.98 8.58 -14.46
N THR A 94 7.09 9.90 -14.39
CA THR A 94 8.03 10.67 -15.23
C THR A 94 9.34 11.02 -14.52
N SER A 95 9.40 10.85 -13.21
CA SER A 95 10.61 11.12 -12.41
C SER A 95 11.59 9.95 -12.50
N ASP A 96 12.86 10.27 -12.66
CA ASP A 96 13.95 9.31 -12.47
C ASP A 96 14.25 9.19 -10.98
N ILE A 97 13.96 8.02 -10.40
CA ILE A 97 14.07 7.79 -8.96
C ILE A 97 15.16 6.74 -8.72
N PRO A 98 16.22 7.07 -7.96
CA PRO A 98 17.28 6.11 -7.66
C PRO A 98 16.74 4.82 -7.04
N GLY A 99 17.17 3.67 -7.57
CA GLY A 99 16.73 2.36 -7.09
C GLY A 99 15.34 1.93 -7.56
N VAL A 100 14.65 2.72 -8.41
CA VAL A 100 13.32 2.38 -8.95
C VAL A 100 13.39 2.19 -10.46
N VAL A 101 12.96 1.01 -10.93
CA VAL A 101 12.79 0.73 -12.35
C VAL A 101 11.30 0.69 -12.67
N PHE A 102 10.81 1.73 -13.34
CA PHE A 102 9.40 1.85 -13.68
C PHE A 102 9.08 1.22 -15.04
N LYS A 103 7.94 0.51 -15.11
CA LYS A 103 7.34 -0.01 -16.35
C LYS A 103 5.86 0.28 -16.38
N GLN A 104 5.38 0.99 -17.38
CA GLN A 104 3.95 1.20 -17.56
C GLN A 104 3.30 -0.10 -18.03
N ALA A 105 2.33 -0.62 -17.27
CA ALA A 105 1.65 -1.86 -17.57
C ALA A 105 0.23 -1.89 -16.96
N ASP A 106 -0.73 -2.43 -17.72
CA ASP A 106 -2.06 -2.76 -17.24
C ASP A 106 -2.08 -4.21 -16.72
N LEU A 107 -2.20 -4.38 -15.40
CA LEU A 107 -2.21 -5.70 -14.76
C LEU A 107 -3.56 -6.43 -14.87
N MET A 108 -4.60 -5.82 -15.43
CA MET A 108 -5.79 -6.54 -15.88
C MET A 108 -5.62 -7.17 -17.26
N SER A 109 -4.66 -6.69 -18.07
CA SER A 109 -4.36 -7.22 -19.39
C SER A 109 -3.47 -8.47 -19.32
N PHE A 110 -3.94 -9.56 -19.92
CA PHE A 110 -3.14 -10.79 -20.06
C PHE A 110 -1.89 -10.56 -20.92
N ASP A 111 -2.02 -9.82 -22.02
CA ASP A 111 -0.93 -9.58 -22.96
C ASP A 111 0.20 -8.76 -22.34
N SER A 112 -0.15 -7.76 -21.49
CA SER A 112 0.85 -7.00 -20.74
C SER A 112 1.65 -7.92 -19.82
N VAL A 113 1.00 -8.81 -19.08
CA VAL A 113 1.66 -9.76 -18.18
C VAL A 113 2.48 -10.81 -18.95
N ALA A 114 1.96 -11.34 -20.06
CA ALA A 114 2.69 -12.28 -20.93
C ALA A 114 3.98 -11.64 -21.48
N THR A 115 3.92 -10.38 -21.88
CA THR A 115 5.09 -9.62 -22.34
C THR A 115 6.14 -9.47 -21.24
N LEU A 116 5.71 -9.22 -19.99
CA LEU A 116 6.62 -9.09 -18.83
C LEU A 116 7.29 -10.42 -18.46
N CYS A 117 6.53 -11.52 -18.49
CA CYS A 117 7.05 -12.86 -18.15
C CYS A 117 7.94 -13.46 -19.26
N GLY A 118 7.81 -13.00 -20.50
CA GLY A 118 8.40 -13.69 -21.66
C GLY A 118 7.79 -15.09 -21.83
N ASN A 119 8.61 -16.06 -22.23
CA ASN A 119 8.18 -17.46 -22.41
C ASN A 119 8.31 -18.31 -21.14
N GLY A 120 8.62 -17.70 -19.97
CA GLY A 120 8.84 -18.39 -18.70
C GLY A 120 7.66 -18.33 -17.74
N GLU A 121 7.59 -19.25 -16.79
CA GLU A 121 6.70 -19.16 -15.63
C GLU A 121 7.36 -18.31 -14.54
N GLY A 122 6.65 -17.25 -14.13
CA GLY A 122 7.06 -16.38 -13.02
C GLY A 122 8.16 -15.39 -13.40
N TYR A 123 7.95 -14.16 -13.02
CA TYR A 123 8.85 -13.04 -13.28
C TYR A 123 9.69 -12.69 -12.04
N CYS A 124 9.12 -12.86 -10.84
CA CYS A 124 9.73 -12.48 -9.57
C CYS A 124 9.40 -13.50 -8.47
N ASP A 125 10.21 -13.51 -7.42
CA ASP A 125 10.00 -14.32 -6.22
C ASP A 125 9.31 -13.55 -5.09
N SER A 126 9.12 -12.22 -5.26
CA SER A 126 8.39 -11.36 -4.32
C SER A 126 7.62 -10.28 -5.07
N LEU A 127 6.36 -10.09 -4.67
CA LEU A 127 5.44 -9.14 -5.28
C LEU A 127 4.66 -8.39 -4.22
N SER A 128 4.44 -7.09 -4.41
CA SER A 128 3.50 -6.30 -3.62
C SER A 128 2.44 -5.64 -4.51
N CYS A 129 1.24 -5.47 -3.95
CA CYS A 129 0.14 -4.71 -4.54
C CYS A 129 -0.65 -4.09 -3.37
N LEU A 130 -0.30 -2.86 -3.01
CA LEU A 130 -0.79 -2.25 -1.79
C LEU A 130 -1.73 -1.09 -2.09
N HIS A 131 -2.97 -1.18 -1.61
CA HIS A 131 -4.03 -0.19 -1.88
C HIS A 131 -4.20 0.11 -3.38
N ALA A 132 -4.20 -0.96 -4.20
CA ALA A 132 -4.32 -0.83 -5.65
C ALA A 132 -5.40 -1.74 -6.24
N ILE A 133 -5.48 -3.01 -5.81
CA ILE A 133 -6.40 -4.01 -6.38
C ILE A 133 -7.88 -3.62 -6.26
N GLU A 134 -8.24 -2.84 -5.25
CA GLU A 134 -9.60 -2.32 -5.03
C GLU A 134 -10.07 -1.33 -6.08
N HIS A 135 -9.17 -0.84 -6.91
CA HIS A 135 -9.48 0.10 -7.99
C HIS A 135 -9.63 -0.59 -9.35
N PHE A 136 -9.19 -1.83 -9.49
CA PHE A 136 -9.15 -2.53 -10.77
C PHE A 136 -10.55 -2.73 -11.33
N GLY A 137 -10.78 -2.24 -12.55
CA GLY A 137 -12.03 -2.33 -13.26
C GLY A 137 -13.05 -1.23 -12.92
N LEU A 138 -12.69 -0.22 -12.12
CA LEU A 138 -13.57 0.90 -11.80
C LEU A 138 -13.41 2.11 -12.75
N GLY A 139 -12.48 2.06 -13.69
CA GLY A 139 -12.21 3.16 -14.64
C GLY A 139 -11.58 4.39 -14.00
N ARG A 140 -11.17 4.31 -12.73
CA ARG A 140 -10.64 5.44 -11.95
C ARG A 140 -9.36 6.01 -12.53
N TYR A 141 -8.52 5.16 -13.09
CA TYR A 141 -7.22 5.51 -13.64
C TYR A 141 -7.14 5.36 -15.16
N GLY A 142 -8.29 5.35 -15.83
CA GLY A 142 -8.40 5.10 -17.26
C GLY A 142 -8.37 3.61 -17.64
N ASP A 143 -8.44 2.74 -16.65
CA ASP A 143 -8.58 1.30 -16.80
C ASP A 143 -9.97 0.93 -17.38
N PRO A 144 -10.09 -0.18 -18.13
CA PRO A 144 -11.37 -0.65 -18.63
C PRO A 144 -12.36 -0.95 -17.51
N LEU A 145 -13.64 -0.58 -17.69
CA LEU A 145 -14.71 -0.93 -16.75
C LEU A 145 -14.95 -2.45 -16.76
N ASP A 146 -14.72 -3.08 -15.64
CA ASP A 146 -14.92 -4.51 -15.44
C ASP A 146 -15.24 -4.82 -13.97
N PRO A 147 -16.48 -5.19 -13.61
CA PRO A 147 -16.84 -5.55 -12.24
C PRO A 147 -16.01 -6.70 -11.64
N PHE A 148 -15.31 -7.47 -12.48
CA PHE A 148 -14.43 -8.56 -12.08
C PHE A 148 -12.95 -8.26 -12.33
N GLY A 149 -12.57 -7.00 -12.55
CA GLY A 149 -11.19 -6.55 -12.83
C GLY A 149 -10.21 -7.01 -11.74
N TYR A 150 -10.59 -6.95 -10.47
CA TYR A 150 -9.79 -7.44 -9.36
C TYR A 150 -9.46 -8.95 -9.47
N ARG A 151 -10.36 -9.78 -9.98
CA ARG A 151 -10.12 -11.22 -10.19
C ARG A 151 -9.06 -11.45 -11.26
N ARG A 152 -9.12 -10.68 -12.36
CA ARG A 152 -8.08 -10.71 -13.39
C ARG A 152 -6.76 -10.23 -12.84
N GLY A 153 -6.76 -9.13 -12.08
CA GLY A 153 -5.59 -8.62 -11.38
C GLY A 153 -4.92 -9.68 -10.51
N ILE A 154 -5.64 -10.29 -9.58
CA ILE A 154 -5.09 -11.34 -8.68
C ILE A 154 -4.55 -12.53 -9.46
N LYS A 155 -5.25 -12.99 -10.52
CA LYS A 155 -4.78 -14.06 -11.40
C LYS A 155 -3.47 -13.68 -12.09
N ASN A 156 -3.35 -12.45 -12.56
CA ASN A 156 -2.16 -11.96 -13.25
C ASN A 156 -1.00 -11.72 -12.26
N LEU A 157 -1.28 -11.22 -11.06
CA LEU A 157 -0.28 -11.15 -9.98
C LEU A 157 0.30 -12.53 -9.66
N SER A 158 -0.56 -13.56 -9.59
CA SER A 158 -0.08 -14.93 -9.38
C SER A 158 0.80 -15.44 -10.53
N LYS A 159 0.52 -15.07 -11.79
CA LYS A 159 1.35 -15.44 -12.94
C LYS A 159 2.73 -14.78 -12.90
N LEU A 160 2.84 -13.55 -12.42
CA LEU A 160 4.12 -12.88 -12.24
C LEU A 160 4.99 -13.58 -11.18
N LEU A 161 4.40 -14.29 -10.21
CA LEU A 161 5.15 -14.99 -9.19
C LEU A 161 5.71 -16.33 -9.69
N GLN A 162 6.96 -16.59 -9.32
CA GLN A 162 7.58 -17.91 -9.41
C GLN A 162 6.92 -18.89 -8.43
N PRO A 163 6.97 -20.21 -8.67
CA PRO A 163 6.61 -21.21 -7.68
C PRO A 163 7.36 -20.97 -6.35
N GLY A 164 6.63 -20.95 -5.23
CA GLY A 164 7.17 -20.59 -3.91
C GLY A 164 7.34 -19.11 -3.64
N GLY A 165 7.06 -18.25 -4.62
CA GLY A 165 7.11 -16.79 -4.47
C GLY A 165 6.03 -16.24 -3.55
N ARG A 166 6.23 -15.02 -3.04
CA ARG A 166 5.39 -14.36 -2.03
C ARG A 166 4.67 -13.15 -2.60
N LEU A 167 3.38 -13.00 -2.26
CA LEU A 167 2.57 -11.82 -2.57
C LEU A 167 2.14 -11.12 -1.28
N TYR A 168 2.43 -9.84 -1.19
CA TYR A 168 1.88 -8.92 -0.20
C TYR A 168 0.77 -8.12 -0.87
N LEU A 169 -0.48 -8.39 -0.52
CA LEU A 169 -1.65 -7.72 -1.07
C LEU A 169 -2.35 -6.95 0.04
N SER A 170 -2.55 -5.65 -0.11
CA SER A 170 -3.41 -4.94 0.82
C SER A 170 -4.60 -4.30 0.13
N THR A 171 -5.73 -4.31 0.83
CA THR A 171 -6.99 -3.76 0.32
C THR A 171 -7.96 -3.49 1.47
N PRO A 172 -8.90 -2.54 1.30
CA PRO A 172 -10.04 -2.39 2.21
C PRO A 172 -10.84 -3.67 2.33
N ILE A 173 -11.14 -4.08 3.57
CA ILE A 173 -11.96 -5.25 3.89
C ILE A 173 -13.10 -4.90 4.85
N GLY A 174 -14.20 -5.66 4.73
CA GLY A 174 -15.37 -5.49 5.59
C GLY A 174 -16.64 -6.00 4.92
N CYS A 175 -17.77 -5.37 5.22
CA CYS A 175 -19.04 -5.64 4.52
C CYS A 175 -18.88 -5.26 3.04
N GLU A 176 -18.97 -6.29 2.17
CA GLU A 176 -18.64 -6.16 0.75
C GLU A 176 -19.50 -5.11 0.05
N ARG A 177 -18.85 -4.20 -0.65
CA ARG A 177 -19.50 -3.16 -1.44
C ARG A 177 -18.53 -2.48 -2.41
N VAL A 178 -19.11 -1.81 -3.41
CA VAL A 178 -18.40 -0.88 -4.29
C VAL A 178 -18.75 0.55 -3.92
N GLU A 179 -17.74 1.36 -3.66
CA GLU A 179 -17.87 2.82 -3.56
C GLU A 179 -17.42 3.42 -4.91
N PHE A 180 -18.35 3.43 -5.87
CA PHE A 180 -18.07 3.77 -7.28
C PHE A 180 -17.78 5.26 -7.47
N ASN A 181 -16.71 5.66 -8.16
CA ASN A 181 -15.58 4.87 -8.68
C ASN A 181 -14.33 4.97 -7.78
N ALA A 182 -14.55 5.07 -6.47
CA ALA A 182 -13.46 5.23 -5.51
C ALA A 182 -12.72 3.89 -5.30
N ASN A 183 -13.39 2.88 -4.76
CA ASN A 183 -12.79 1.59 -4.42
C ASN A 183 -13.83 0.52 -4.12
N TRP A 184 -13.39 -0.72 -4.11
CA TRP A 184 -14.04 -1.82 -3.43
C TRP A 184 -13.72 -1.80 -1.93
N VAL A 185 -14.68 -2.22 -1.10
CA VAL A 185 -14.44 -2.81 0.22
C VAL A 185 -14.82 -4.28 0.07
N PHE A 186 -13.85 -5.17 0.22
CA PHE A 186 -14.07 -6.60 -0.02
C PHE A 186 -14.48 -7.35 1.24
N ASP A 187 -15.36 -8.34 1.09
CA ASP A 187 -15.38 -9.46 2.04
C ASP A 187 -14.00 -10.14 1.96
N PRO A 188 -13.27 -10.32 3.08
CA PRO A 188 -11.97 -10.98 3.03
C PRO A 188 -12.03 -12.40 2.47
N ASN A 189 -13.19 -13.10 2.58
CA ASN A 189 -13.39 -14.41 1.93
C ASN A 189 -13.35 -14.29 0.39
N THR A 190 -13.85 -13.20 -0.20
CA THR A 190 -13.78 -12.94 -1.64
C THR A 190 -12.33 -12.87 -2.12
N ILE A 191 -11.46 -12.15 -1.39
CA ILE A 191 -10.03 -12.08 -1.72
C ILE A 191 -9.35 -13.44 -1.58
N VAL A 192 -9.56 -14.12 -0.45
CA VAL A 192 -8.91 -15.43 -0.19
C VAL A 192 -9.36 -16.49 -1.20
N SER A 193 -10.65 -16.56 -1.50
CA SER A 193 -11.17 -17.53 -2.50
C SER A 193 -10.65 -17.24 -3.91
N THR A 194 -10.57 -15.96 -4.30
CA THR A 194 -10.02 -15.55 -5.60
C THR A 194 -8.52 -15.88 -5.69
N ALA A 195 -7.76 -15.60 -4.64
CA ALA A 195 -6.34 -15.92 -4.56
C ALA A 195 -6.10 -17.45 -4.60
N ASN A 196 -6.89 -18.22 -3.85
CA ASN A 196 -6.82 -19.68 -3.86
C ASN A 196 -7.10 -20.27 -5.26
N ALA A 197 -8.09 -19.74 -5.98
CA ALA A 197 -8.39 -20.13 -7.36
C ALA A 197 -7.25 -19.80 -8.33
N ALA A 198 -6.40 -18.82 -7.99
CA ALA A 198 -5.21 -18.46 -8.74
C ALA A 198 -3.92 -19.21 -8.27
N GLY A 199 -4.05 -20.20 -7.37
CA GLY A 199 -2.91 -21.00 -6.89
C GLY A 199 -2.11 -20.35 -5.74
N LEU A 200 -2.63 -19.28 -5.15
CA LEU A 200 -2.05 -18.63 -3.97
C LEU A 200 -2.66 -19.20 -2.69
N ARG A 201 -1.87 -19.26 -1.62
CA ARG A 201 -2.31 -19.71 -0.29
C ARG A 201 -2.01 -18.65 0.74
N LEU A 202 -2.99 -18.36 1.61
CA LEU A 202 -2.86 -17.36 2.67
C LEU A 202 -2.07 -17.91 3.86
N ASP A 203 -0.96 -17.28 4.20
CA ASP A 203 -0.13 -17.59 5.37
C ASP A 203 -0.54 -16.76 6.58
N GLU A 204 -0.74 -15.45 6.37
CA GLU A 204 -1.11 -14.52 7.44
C GLU A 204 -1.94 -13.36 6.91
N LEU A 205 -2.75 -12.78 7.78
CA LEU A 205 -3.52 -11.57 7.54
C LEU A 205 -3.24 -10.58 8.67
N THR A 206 -2.66 -9.43 8.33
CA THR A 206 -2.53 -8.29 9.24
C THR A 206 -3.68 -7.33 9.01
N ILE A 207 -4.37 -6.96 10.08
CA ILE A 207 -5.50 -6.04 10.05
C ILE A 207 -5.04 -4.72 10.67
N LEU A 208 -5.24 -3.62 9.97
CA LEU A 208 -5.01 -2.28 10.46
C LEU A 208 -6.34 -1.60 10.78
N ASP A 209 -6.38 -0.88 11.89
CA ASP A 209 -7.47 0.03 12.18
C ASP A 209 -7.11 1.48 11.79
N GLN A 210 -8.13 2.33 11.69
CA GLN A 210 -7.93 3.75 11.32
C GLN A 210 -7.20 4.58 12.39
N LYS A 211 -6.90 3.99 13.56
CA LYS A 211 -6.19 4.65 14.66
C LYS A 211 -4.71 4.26 14.74
N GLY A 212 -4.28 3.34 13.86
CA GLY A 212 -2.90 2.84 13.81
C GLY A 212 -2.66 1.59 14.66
N GLY A 213 -3.71 0.99 15.22
CA GLY A 213 -3.64 -0.35 15.79
C GLY A 213 -3.49 -1.41 14.71
N HIS A 214 -2.72 -2.47 14.99
CA HIS A 214 -2.59 -3.59 14.07
C HIS A 214 -2.58 -4.93 14.81
N GLU A 215 -3.14 -5.93 14.16
CA GLU A 215 -3.19 -7.32 14.63
C GLU A 215 -2.82 -8.24 13.47
N THR A 216 -2.02 -9.27 13.72
CA THR A 216 -1.68 -10.28 12.71
C THR A 216 -2.24 -11.64 13.13
N ILE A 217 -3.03 -12.25 12.26
CA ILE A 217 -3.62 -13.59 12.42
C ILE A 217 -2.84 -14.53 11.51
N MET A 218 -2.21 -15.54 12.09
CA MET A 218 -1.55 -16.60 11.34
C MET A 218 -2.57 -17.63 10.88
N CYS A 219 -2.48 -18.07 9.61
CA CYS A 219 -3.38 -19.05 9.02
C CYS A 219 -4.85 -18.78 9.36
N PRO A 220 -5.44 -17.63 8.96
CA PRO A 220 -6.78 -17.24 9.37
C PRO A 220 -7.81 -18.31 9.04
N SER A 221 -8.65 -18.66 10.02
CA SER A 221 -9.78 -19.56 9.82
C SER A 221 -10.94 -18.87 9.08
N THR A 222 -11.87 -19.65 8.57
CA THR A 222 -13.12 -19.12 7.99
C THR A 222 -13.90 -18.26 8.99
N GLU A 223 -13.90 -18.63 10.30
CA GLU A 223 -14.56 -17.86 11.35
C GLU A 223 -13.89 -16.48 11.52
N ASN A 224 -12.56 -16.39 11.46
CA ASN A 224 -11.83 -15.13 11.50
C ASN A 224 -12.23 -14.22 10.33
N LEU A 225 -12.25 -14.76 9.10
CA LEU A 225 -12.63 -14.02 7.90
C LEU A 225 -14.10 -13.57 7.97
N ASN A 226 -15.02 -14.44 8.40
CA ASN A 226 -16.44 -14.12 8.57
C ASN A 226 -16.66 -13.03 9.64
N ALA A 227 -15.86 -13.00 10.70
CA ALA A 227 -15.93 -11.95 11.71
C ALA A 227 -15.46 -10.58 11.13
N LEU A 228 -14.41 -10.60 10.32
CA LEU A 228 -13.89 -9.41 9.65
C LEU A 228 -14.86 -8.86 8.60
N ALA A 229 -15.57 -9.72 7.87
CA ALA A 229 -16.59 -9.35 6.88
C ALA A 229 -17.75 -8.53 7.46
N LYS A 230 -17.96 -8.58 8.78
CA LYS A 230 -19.01 -7.81 9.47
C LYS A 230 -18.59 -6.38 9.81
N ASN A 231 -17.31 -6.03 9.70
CA ASN A 231 -16.84 -4.68 9.95
C ASN A 231 -17.29 -3.74 8.83
N ASN A 232 -17.44 -2.45 9.15
CA ASN A 232 -17.71 -1.46 8.10
C ASN A 232 -16.48 -1.25 7.20
N TYR A 233 -15.30 -1.13 7.82
CA TYR A 233 -14.02 -0.90 7.13
C TYR A 233 -12.85 -1.28 8.04
N ARG A 234 -11.89 -2.01 7.48
CA ARG A 234 -10.53 -2.23 7.98
C ARG A 234 -9.59 -2.28 6.78
N LEU A 235 -8.30 -2.07 6.98
CA LEU A 235 -7.32 -2.44 5.97
C LEU A 235 -6.78 -3.83 6.27
N GLY A 236 -6.88 -4.74 5.31
CA GLY A 236 -6.28 -6.07 5.37
C GLY A 236 -4.98 -6.12 4.56
N ILE A 237 -3.89 -6.59 5.16
CA ILE A 237 -2.64 -6.92 4.47
C ILE A 237 -2.52 -8.44 4.46
N PHE A 238 -2.76 -9.03 3.31
CA PHE A 238 -2.69 -10.47 3.06
C PHE A 238 -1.28 -10.85 2.63
N HIS A 239 -0.71 -11.83 3.28
CA HIS A 239 0.54 -12.43 2.88
C HIS A 239 0.27 -13.82 2.30
N PHE A 240 0.37 -13.94 0.99
CA PHE A 240 0.20 -15.19 0.26
C PHE A 240 1.53 -15.77 -0.18
N HIS A 241 1.57 -17.09 -0.36
CA HIS A 241 2.61 -17.76 -1.14
C HIS A 241 1.99 -18.49 -2.34
N LYS A 242 2.76 -18.62 -3.43
CA LYS A 242 2.41 -19.46 -4.58
C LYS A 242 2.84 -20.90 -4.32
N GLY A 243 1.94 -21.87 -4.53
CA GLY A 243 2.28 -23.29 -4.40
C GLY A 243 3.51 -23.67 -5.23
N ARG A 244 4.29 -24.60 -4.73
CA ARG A 244 5.35 -25.24 -5.52
C ARG A 244 4.69 -26.33 -6.35
N GLY A 245 4.21 -26.07 -7.53
CA GLY A 245 3.47 -26.99 -8.38
C GLY A 245 3.78 -28.48 -8.20
#